data_0ed7c3802c29c1a32c5c783f96eb0c04
#
_entry.id   0ed7c3802c29c1a32c5c783f96eb0c04
#
_cell.length_a   1.000
_cell.length_b   1.000
_cell.length_c   1.000
_cell.angle_alpha   90.00
_cell.angle_beta   90.00
_cell.angle_gamma   90.00
#
_symmetry.space_group_name_H-M   'P 1'
#
loop_
_entity.id
_entity.type
_entity.pdbx_description
1 polymer ?
#
loop_
_entity_poly.entity_id
_entity_poly.type
_entity_poly.pdbx_seq_one_letter_code
_entity_poly.pdbx_strand_id
1 'polypeptide(L)'
;MNDALLGRTALVTGAGRGIGRSIALGLAADGARVALLARSVDQLAEVAAAVSAAGGTALVVPTDVGDPESVKQAVALVLAEFGAVDILVNDAAVVAPLGPTVSVDADAWALAFAVNVAGPLRLTQAVLPGMIERGWGRIANVSSGIAAHPAAMIGMNAYAASKSALEAHTFNLAAELAGTGVTANVYRPGSVDTAMQGWIRNQPAEEIGAALHERFVESYERGALLTPEQSAQSLLARLGSDDTGLVWSVDDPS
;
A
#
# COMPACT_ATOMS: atom_id res chain seq x y z
N MET A 1 13.01 16.75 -4.93
CA MET A 1 13.34 16.43 -3.54
C MET A 1 12.26 17.06 -2.67
N ASN A 2 11.57 16.28 -1.87
CA ASN A 2 10.51 16.78 -0.97
C ASN A 2 11.14 17.02 0.41
N ASP A 3 11.43 18.28 0.73
CA ASP A 3 12.14 18.66 1.96
C ASP A 3 11.42 18.20 3.24
N ALA A 4 10.08 18.00 3.19
CA ALA A 4 9.31 17.51 4.32
C ALA A 4 9.63 16.04 4.69
N LEU A 5 10.24 15.27 3.76
CA LEU A 5 10.57 13.85 3.94
C LEU A 5 12.03 13.63 4.34
N LEU A 6 12.88 14.66 4.23
CA LEU A 6 14.32 14.56 4.53
C LEU A 6 14.55 14.16 5.99
N GLY A 7 15.34 13.10 6.20
CA GLY A 7 15.68 12.57 7.53
C GLY A 7 14.56 11.83 8.25
N ARG A 8 13.35 11.76 7.68
CA ARG A 8 12.22 10.99 8.22
C ARG A 8 12.44 9.49 8.12
N THR A 9 11.75 8.75 8.93
CA THR A 9 11.69 7.29 8.83
C THR A 9 10.37 6.85 8.23
N ALA A 10 10.46 6.16 7.10
CA ALA A 10 9.30 5.60 6.41
C ALA A 10 9.23 4.08 6.58
N LEU A 11 8.04 3.56 6.83
CA LEU A 11 7.72 2.14 6.81
C LEU A 11 6.80 1.89 5.62
N VAL A 12 7.25 1.04 4.69
CA VAL A 12 6.49 0.72 3.47
C VAL A 12 6.20 -0.78 3.42
N THR A 13 4.93 -1.15 3.38
CA THR A 13 4.52 -2.55 3.17
C THR A 13 4.41 -2.86 1.69
N GLY A 14 4.57 -4.15 1.32
CA GLY A 14 4.62 -4.51 -0.10
C GLY A 14 5.86 -4.00 -0.84
N ALA A 15 6.89 -3.60 -0.12
CA ALA A 15 8.06 -2.88 -0.63
C ALA A 15 8.96 -3.69 -1.59
N GLY A 16 8.76 -5.01 -1.72
CA GLY A 16 9.63 -5.86 -2.52
C GLY A 16 9.42 -5.74 -4.04
N ARG A 17 8.27 -5.25 -4.51
CA ARG A 17 7.94 -5.14 -5.95
C ARG A 17 6.84 -4.12 -6.22
N GLY A 18 6.60 -3.84 -7.50
CA GLY A 18 5.49 -2.99 -7.98
C GLY A 18 5.48 -1.60 -7.35
N ILE A 19 4.30 -1.13 -6.97
CA ILE A 19 4.09 0.24 -6.46
C ILE A 19 4.86 0.46 -5.16
N GLY A 20 4.79 -0.47 -4.20
CA GLY A 20 5.49 -0.36 -2.92
C GLY A 20 7.01 -0.25 -3.07
N ARG A 21 7.61 -1.01 -4.02
CA ARG A 21 9.03 -0.86 -4.36
C ARG A 21 9.34 0.55 -4.87
N SER A 22 8.54 1.05 -5.82
CA SER A 22 8.76 2.38 -6.40
C SER A 22 8.56 3.50 -5.38
N ILE A 23 7.58 3.36 -4.47
CA ILE A 23 7.39 4.28 -3.33
C ILE A 23 8.63 4.25 -2.42
N ALA A 24 9.12 3.08 -2.05
CA ALA A 24 10.28 2.93 -1.17
C ALA A 24 11.55 3.57 -1.76
N LEU A 25 11.79 3.34 -3.06
CA LEU A 25 12.91 3.97 -3.78
C LEU A 25 12.77 5.49 -3.83
N GLY A 26 11.57 6.00 -4.10
CA GLY A 26 11.33 7.43 -4.16
C GLY A 26 11.49 8.12 -2.80
N LEU A 27 10.98 7.51 -1.71
CA LEU A 27 11.18 8.00 -0.34
C LEU A 27 12.66 8.07 0.03
N ALA A 28 13.43 7.04 -0.33
CA ALA A 28 14.88 7.03 -0.10
C ALA A 28 15.59 8.11 -0.93
N ALA A 29 15.18 8.36 -2.17
CA ALA A 29 15.71 9.43 -3.01
C ALA A 29 15.38 10.83 -2.47
N ASP A 30 14.26 10.99 -1.75
CA ASP A 30 13.90 12.20 -1.02
C ASP A 30 14.56 12.29 0.38
N GLY A 31 15.49 11.39 0.69
CA GLY A 31 16.32 11.44 1.90
C GLY A 31 15.68 10.81 3.14
N ALA A 32 14.61 10.03 3.00
CA ALA A 32 14.07 9.25 4.10
C ALA A 32 14.88 7.97 4.34
N ARG A 33 14.92 7.49 5.59
CA ARG A 33 15.32 6.13 5.94
C ARG A 33 14.12 5.21 5.75
N VAL A 34 14.27 4.10 5.03
CA VAL A 34 13.12 3.28 4.64
C VAL A 34 13.18 1.87 5.23
N ALA A 35 12.20 1.51 6.04
CA ALA A 35 11.94 0.13 6.43
C ALA A 35 11.09 -0.56 5.35
N LEU A 36 11.64 -1.61 4.75
CA LEU A 36 11.07 -2.35 3.62
C LEU A 36 10.38 -3.60 4.15
N LEU A 37 9.06 -3.64 4.14
CA LEU A 37 8.26 -4.76 4.64
C LEU A 37 7.61 -5.54 3.50
N ALA A 38 7.92 -6.82 3.39
CA ALA A 38 7.24 -7.80 2.53
C ALA A 38 7.64 -9.23 2.95
N ARG A 39 6.99 -10.24 2.38
CA ARG A 39 7.29 -11.65 2.69
C ARG A 39 8.58 -12.16 2.05
N SER A 40 8.95 -11.68 0.87
CA SER A 40 10.11 -12.16 0.11
C SER A 40 11.38 -11.43 0.52
N VAL A 41 12.27 -12.12 1.23
CA VAL A 41 13.58 -11.60 1.66
C VAL A 41 14.41 -11.18 0.45
N ASP A 42 14.44 -11.98 -0.61
CA ASP A 42 15.26 -11.72 -1.79
C ASP A 42 14.83 -10.43 -2.49
N GLN A 43 13.52 -10.23 -2.70
CA GLN A 43 13.00 -8.99 -3.30
C GLN A 43 13.32 -7.77 -2.43
N LEU A 44 13.21 -7.89 -1.11
CA LEU A 44 13.57 -6.79 -0.20
C LEU A 44 15.07 -6.48 -0.24
N ALA A 45 15.92 -7.51 -0.33
CA ALA A 45 17.37 -7.34 -0.43
C ALA A 45 17.76 -6.62 -1.73
N GLU A 46 17.12 -6.94 -2.86
CA GLU A 46 17.31 -6.21 -4.13
C GLU A 46 16.95 -4.73 -4.00
N VAL A 47 15.81 -4.41 -3.36
CA VAL A 47 15.40 -3.02 -3.15
C VAL A 47 16.37 -2.30 -2.20
N ALA A 48 16.79 -2.94 -1.10
CA ALA A 48 17.75 -2.37 -0.17
C ALA A 48 19.11 -2.10 -0.84
N ALA A 49 19.57 -3.00 -1.71
CA ALA A 49 20.79 -2.79 -2.49
C ALA A 49 20.66 -1.60 -3.43
N ALA A 50 19.52 -1.43 -4.10
CA ALA A 50 19.26 -0.27 -4.97
C ALA A 50 19.23 1.05 -4.17
N VAL A 51 18.60 1.07 -2.99
CA VAL A 51 18.61 2.23 -2.09
C VAL A 51 20.02 2.57 -1.66
N SER A 52 20.81 1.57 -1.24
CA SER A 52 22.20 1.77 -0.80
C SER A 52 23.11 2.26 -1.93
N ALA A 53 22.94 1.74 -3.14
CA ALA A 53 23.68 2.18 -4.31
C ALA A 53 23.41 3.65 -4.68
N ALA A 54 22.22 4.17 -4.33
CA ALA A 54 21.86 5.58 -4.48
C ALA A 54 22.26 6.44 -3.26
N GLY A 55 22.98 5.88 -2.27
CA GLY A 55 23.41 6.59 -1.05
C GLY A 55 22.35 6.72 0.04
N GLY A 56 21.20 6.05 -0.09
CA GLY A 56 20.12 6.02 0.89
C GLY A 56 20.31 4.95 1.98
N THR A 57 19.38 4.92 2.92
CA THR A 57 19.37 3.96 4.03
C THR A 57 18.08 3.12 3.98
N ALA A 58 18.23 1.80 3.95
CA ALA A 58 17.10 0.87 3.98
C ALA A 58 17.32 -0.24 5.02
N LEU A 59 16.23 -0.67 5.67
CA LEU A 59 16.17 -1.80 6.58
C LEU A 59 15.26 -2.87 6.00
N VAL A 60 15.77 -4.09 5.79
CA VAL A 60 15.00 -5.25 5.32
C VAL A 60 14.28 -5.89 6.50
N VAL A 61 12.96 -5.95 6.43
CA VAL A 61 12.10 -6.49 7.50
C VAL A 61 11.09 -7.48 6.91
N PRO A 62 11.44 -8.77 6.81
CA PRO A 62 10.52 -9.79 6.32
C PRO A 62 9.26 -9.84 7.17
N THR A 63 8.09 -9.63 6.56
CA THR A 63 6.84 -9.44 7.30
C THR A 63 5.66 -10.00 6.53
N ASP A 64 4.82 -10.79 7.17
CA ASP A 64 3.45 -11.06 6.75
C ASP A 64 2.49 -10.13 7.50
N VAL A 65 1.92 -9.16 6.79
CA VAL A 65 0.99 -8.18 7.39
C VAL A 65 -0.35 -8.81 7.81
N GLY A 66 -0.67 -10.01 7.33
CA GLY A 66 -1.82 -10.78 7.77
C GLY A 66 -1.62 -11.44 9.15
N ASP A 67 -0.38 -11.63 9.58
CA ASP A 67 -0.03 -12.23 10.87
C ASP A 67 0.23 -11.15 11.93
N PRO A 68 -0.57 -11.11 13.02
CA PRO A 68 -0.39 -10.13 14.10
C PRO A 68 0.97 -10.15 14.77
N GLU A 69 1.57 -11.34 14.98
CA GLU A 69 2.85 -11.45 15.65
C GLU A 69 3.99 -11.01 14.74
N SER A 70 3.91 -11.33 13.44
CA SER A 70 4.86 -10.82 12.43
C SER A 70 4.85 -9.29 12.37
N VAL A 71 3.69 -8.65 12.39
CA VAL A 71 3.57 -7.18 12.42
C VAL A 71 4.21 -6.59 13.67
N LYS A 72 3.94 -7.16 14.84
CA LYS A 72 4.49 -6.70 16.11
C LYS A 72 6.02 -6.77 16.13
N GLN A 73 6.59 -7.90 15.69
CA GLN A 73 8.05 -8.09 15.61
C GLN A 73 8.68 -7.12 14.61
N ALA A 74 8.05 -6.91 13.45
CA ALA A 74 8.51 -5.98 12.44
C ALA A 74 8.60 -4.55 12.96
N VAL A 75 7.53 -4.04 13.60
CA VAL A 75 7.55 -2.67 14.14
C VAL A 75 8.56 -2.54 15.27
N ALA A 76 8.68 -3.54 16.15
CA ALA A 76 9.69 -3.52 17.22
C ALA A 76 11.11 -3.42 16.65
N LEU A 77 11.42 -4.16 15.58
CA LEU A 77 12.72 -4.10 14.90
C LEU A 77 12.96 -2.71 14.29
N VAL A 78 11.97 -2.15 13.58
CA VAL A 78 12.08 -0.82 12.97
C VAL A 78 12.32 0.26 14.04
N LEU A 79 11.60 0.20 15.15
CA LEU A 79 11.77 1.15 16.25
C LEU A 79 13.14 1.00 16.95
N ALA A 80 13.65 -0.23 17.08
CA ALA A 80 14.99 -0.47 17.64
C ALA A 80 16.11 0.12 16.76
N GLU A 81 15.99 -0.02 15.43
CA GLU A 81 17.03 0.41 14.48
C GLU A 81 16.92 1.89 14.10
N PHE A 82 15.71 2.39 13.93
CA PHE A 82 15.48 3.76 13.45
C PHE A 82 14.97 4.73 14.53
N GLY A 83 14.54 4.22 15.67
CA GLY A 83 14.06 5.02 16.81
C GLY A 83 12.61 5.50 16.68
N ALA A 84 12.14 5.70 15.46
CA ALA A 84 10.79 6.23 15.18
C ALA A 84 10.27 5.76 13.82
N VAL A 85 8.95 5.86 13.62
CA VAL A 85 8.31 5.81 12.30
C VAL A 85 7.52 7.11 12.13
N ASP A 86 7.83 7.86 11.09
CA ASP A 86 7.18 9.13 10.77
C ASP A 86 6.18 8.98 9.63
N ILE A 87 6.46 8.08 8.70
CA ILE A 87 5.65 7.84 7.50
C ILE A 87 5.27 6.36 7.46
N LEU A 88 3.98 6.06 7.32
CA LEU A 88 3.47 4.72 7.12
C LEU A 88 2.76 4.63 5.76
N VAL A 89 3.26 3.78 4.85
CA VAL A 89 2.61 3.47 3.59
C VAL A 89 2.13 2.02 3.60
N ASN A 90 0.82 1.82 3.68
CA ASN A 90 0.18 0.53 3.62
C ASN A 90 -0.16 0.19 2.16
N ASP A 91 0.80 -0.42 1.42
CA ASP A 91 0.64 -0.85 0.03
C ASP A 91 0.39 -2.37 -0.11
N ALA A 92 0.88 -3.19 0.82
CA ALA A 92 0.69 -4.64 0.77
C ALA A 92 -0.79 -5.02 0.64
N ALA A 93 -1.11 -5.81 -0.37
CA ALA A 93 -2.47 -6.28 -0.62
C ALA A 93 -2.49 -7.62 -1.35
N VAL A 94 -3.61 -8.33 -1.19
CA VAL A 94 -3.98 -9.51 -1.99
C VAL A 94 -5.28 -9.21 -2.72
N VAL A 95 -5.40 -9.71 -3.96
CA VAL A 95 -6.59 -9.56 -4.79
C VAL A 95 -7.48 -10.80 -4.76
N ALA A 96 -6.91 -11.96 -4.48
CA ALA A 96 -7.66 -13.20 -4.31
C ALA A 96 -8.53 -13.18 -3.05
N PRO A 97 -9.65 -13.92 -3.03
CA PRO A 97 -10.17 -14.74 -4.11
C PRO A 97 -10.88 -13.92 -5.18
N LEU A 98 -10.88 -14.41 -6.41
CA LEU A 98 -11.69 -13.89 -7.52
C LEU A 98 -12.83 -14.85 -7.85
N GLY A 99 -13.87 -14.35 -8.49
CA GLY A 99 -15.00 -15.15 -8.96
C GLY A 99 -16.33 -14.73 -8.37
N PRO A 100 -17.43 -15.40 -8.78
CA PRO A 100 -18.77 -15.07 -8.33
C PRO A 100 -18.99 -15.46 -6.86
N THR A 101 -19.78 -14.69 -6.14
CA THR A 101 -20.05 -14.88 -4.70
C THR A 101 -20.54 -16.29 -4.35
N VAL A 102 -21.24 -16.95 -5.26
CA VAL A 102 -21.78 -18.30 -5.05
C VAL A 102 -20.70 -19.38 -4.89
N SER A 103 -19.49 -19.15 -5.44
CA SER A 103 -18.41 -20.14 -5.46
C SER A 103 -17.13 -19.67 -4.78
N VAL A 104 -17.08 -18.40 -4.38
CA VAL A 104 -15.89 -17.86 -3.69
C VAL A 104 -15.72 -18.53 -2.32
N ASP A 105 -14.48 -18.94 -2.04
CA ASP A 105 -14.11 -19.52 -0.75
C ASP A 105 -14.16 -18.44 0.36
N ALA A 106 -14.95 -18.69 1.41
CA ALA A 106 -15.19 -17.74 2.49
C ALA A 106 -13.95 -17.53 3.39
N ASP A 107 -13.11 -18.55 3.57
CA ASP A 107 -11.91 -18.43 4.38
C ASP A 107 -10.83 -17.64 3.63
N ALA A 108 -10.69 -17.88 2.33
CA ALA A 108 -9.83 -17.05 1.48
C ALA A 108 -10.33 -15.58 1.42
N TRP A 109 -11.65 -15.38 1.41
CA TRP A 109 -12.27 -14.06 1.50
C TRP A 109 -11.92 -13.35 2.82
N ALA A 110 -12.01 -14.05 3.96
CA ALA A 110 -11.62 -13.53 5.28
C ALA A 110 -10.11 -13.22 5.34
N LEU A 111 -9.26 -14.05 4.72
CA LEU A 111 -7.83 -13.80 4.61
C LEU A 111 -7.52 -12.49 3.86
N ALA A 112 -8.28 -12.18 2.81
CA ALA A 112 -8.12 -10.90 2.11
C ALA A 112 -8.35 -9.70 3.05
N PHE A 113 -9.31 -9.78 3.97
CA PHE A 113 -9.51 -8.75 4.99
C PHE A 113 -8.40 -8.72 6.04
N ALA A 114 -7.88 -9.87 6.43
CA ALA A 114 -6.74 -9.93 7.36
C ALA A 114 -5.52 -9.17 6.81
N VAL A 115 -5.25 -9.29 5.51
CA VAL A 115 -4.14 -8.61 4.83
C VAL A 115 -4.49 -7.15 4.50
N ASN A 116 -5.62 -6.91 3.81
CA ASN A 116 -5.92 -5.62 3.19
C ASN A 116 -6.50 -4.58 4.17
N VAL A 117 -7.01 -5.02 5.33
CA VAL A 117 -7.69 -4.15 6.32
C VAL A 117 -7.06 -4.27 7.69
N ALA A 118 -7.01 -5.48 8.27
CA ALA A 118 -6.50 -5.67 9.63
C ALA A 118 -4.98 -5.44 9.72
N GLY A 119 -4.21 -5.78 8.67
CA GLY A 119 -2.77 -5.48 8.59
C GLY A 119 -2.49 -3.98 8.70
N PRO A 120 -3.06 -3.12 7.81
CA PRO A 120 -2.96 -1.67 7.92
C PRO A 120 -3.38 -1.11 9.28
N LEU A 121 -4.48 -1.62 9.86
CA LEU A 121 -4.92 -1.21 11.20
C LEU A 121 -3.87 -1.53 12.27
N ARG A 122 -3.32 -2.75 12.30
CA ARG A 122 -2.30 -3.17 13.27
C ARG A 122 -1.03 -2.33 13.17
N LEU A 123 -0.56 -2.09 11.94
CA LEU A 123 0.61 -1.23 11.70
C LEU A 123 0.34 0.20 12.18
N THR A 124 -0.81 0.76 11.85
CA THR A 124 -1.23 2.07 12.33
C THR A 124 -1.22 2.13 13.84
N GLN A 125 -1.89 1.19 14.54
CA GLN A 125 -1.91 1.12 16.01
C GLN A 125 -0.52 1.07 16.63
N ALA A 126 0.41 0.38 15.98
CA ALA A 126 1.76 0.21 16.51
C ALA A 126 2.64 1.45 16.38
N VAL A 127 2.43 2.29 15.35
CA VAL A 127 3.27 3.49 15.11
C VAL A 127 2.61 4.80 15.53
N LEU A 128 1.29 4.84 15.57
CA LEU A 128 0.51 6.06 15.82
C LEU A 128 0.80 6.75 17.15
N PRO A 129 0.95 6.05 18.29
CA PRO A 129 1.26 6.73 19.56
C PRO A 129 2.52 7.59 19.48
N GLY A 130 3.59 7.07 18.87
CA GLY A 130 4.83 7.83 18.67
C GLY A 130 4.69 8.99 17.69
N MET A 131 3.87 8.87 16.64
CA MET A 131 3.57 9.97 15.73
C MET A 131 2.84 11.11 16.46
N ILE A 132 1.82 10.79 17.25
CA ILE A 132 1.05 11.75 18.05
C ILE A 132 1.95 12.46 19.08
N GLU A 133 2.78 11.72 19.80
CA GLU A 133 3.72 12.28 20.79
C GLU A 133 4.68 13.30 20.17
N ARG A 134 5.14 13.04 18.93
CA ARG A 134 6.03 13.95 18.19
C ARG A 134 5.29 15.07 17.46
N GLY A 135 3.95 15.04 17.44
CA GLY A 135 3.12 16.04 16.74
C GLY A 135 3.29 16.02 15.22
N TRP A 136 3.76 14.88 14.64
CA TRP A 136 3.94 14.72 13.20
C TRP A 136 3.86 13.26 12.78
N GLY A 137 3.11 13.00 11.72
CA GLY A 137 3.03 11.67 11.09
C GLY A 137 2.27 11.73 9.78
N ARG A 138 2.60 10.84 8.84
CA ARG A 138 1.93 10.72 7.54
C ARG A 138 1.55 9.27 7.28
N ILE A 139 0.25 9.01 7.17
CA ILE A 139 -0.29 7.68 6.90
C ILE A 139 -0.96 7.70 5.53
N ALA A 140 -0.48 6.87 4.61
CA ALA A 140 -1.08 6.67 3.30
C ALA A 140 -1.54 5.21 3.16
N ASN A 141 -2.85 5.02 3.02
CA ASN A 141 -3.44 3.71 2.77
C ASN A 141 -3.72 3.54 1.27
N VAL A 142 -2.98 2.63 0.62
CA VAL A 142 -3.13 2.38 -0.82
C VAL A 142 -4.41 1.56 -1.06
N SER A 143 -5.40 2.23 -1.63
CA SER A 143 -6.69 1.67 -2.02
C SER A 143 -6.71 1.26 -3.51
N SER A 144 -7.83 1.43 -4.14
CA SER A 144 -8.05 1.15 -5.56
C SER A 144 -9.27 1.92 -6.06
N GLY A 145 -9.30 2.27 -7.33
CA GLY A 145 -10.49 2.84 -7.97
C GLY A 145 -11.75 1.97 -7.87
N ILE A 146 -11.58 0.66 -7.61
CA ILE A 146 -12.71 -0.26 -7.39
C ILE A 146 -13.53 0.11 -6.15
N ALA A 147 -12.94 0.74 -5.14
CA ALA A 147 -13.66 1.17 -3.94
C ALA A 147 -14.70 2.26 -4.24
N ALA A 148 -14.44 3.11 -5.26
CA ALA A 148 -15.42 4.11 -5.72
C ALA A 148 -16.56 3.49 -6.55
N HIS A 149 -16.27 2.40 -7.26
CA HIS A 149 -17.20 1.79 -8.21
C HIS A 149 -17.18 0.26 -8.09
N PRO A 150 -17.60 -0.32 -6.93
CA PRO A 150 -17.45 -1.76 -6.68
C PRO A 150 -18.22 -2.64 -7.65
N ALA A 151 -19.32 -2.14 -8.22
CA ALA A 151 -20.11 -2.86 -9.23
C ALA A 151 -19.45 -2.89 -10.63
N ALA A 152 -18.42 -2.10 -10.88
CA ALA A 152 -17.76 -2.03 -12.18
C ALA A 152 -16.82 -3.21 -12.48
N MET A 153 -16.48 -4.02 -11.46
CA MET A 153 -15.58 -5.18 -11.59
C MET A 153 -16.20 -6.40 -10.90
N ILE A 154 -17.20 -7.00 -11.54
CA ILE A 154 -17.87 -8.21 -11.08
C ILE A 154 -16.83 -9.34 -10.97
N GLY A 155 -16.86 -10.11 -9.88
CA GLY A 155 -15.88 -11.16 -9.59
C GLY A 155 -14.72 -10.73 -8.71
N MET A 156 -14.60 -9.45 -8.37
CA MET A 156 -13.57 -8.94 -7.44
C MET A 156 -14.16 -8.57 -6.06
N ASN A 157 -15.17 -9.32 -5.59
CA ASN A 157 -15.96 -8.93 -4.42
C ASN A 157 -15.11 -8.79 -3.13
N ALA A 158 -14.20 -9.71 -2.84
CA ALA A 158 -13.31 -9.65 -1.68
C ALA A 158 -12.41 -8.41 -1.72
N TYR A 159 -11.82 -8.15 -2.88
CA TYR A 159 -10.93 -7.00 -3.07
C TYR A 159 -11.70 -5.68 -2.98
N ALA A 160 -12.84 -5.56 -3.67
CA ALA A 160 -13.69 -4.37 -3.62
C ALA A 160 -14.15 -4.06 -2.19
N ALA A 161 -14.69 -5.07 -1.50
CA ALA A 161 -15.15 -4.92 -0.12
C ALA A 161 -14.02 -4.52 0.84
N SER A 162 -12.84 -5.17 0.74
CA SER A 162 -11.71 -4.85 1.60
C SER A 162 -11.14 -3.44 1.34
N LYS A 163 -11.05 -3.00 0.08
CA LYS A 163 -10.58 -1.65 -0.24
C LYS A 163 -11.58 -0.57 0.17
N SER A 164 -12.88 -0.82 0.04
CA SER A 164 -13.92 0.09 0.57
C SER A 164 -13.87 0.18 2.11
N ALA A 165 -13.66 -0.94 2.80
CA ALA A 165 -13.48 -0.95 4.24
C ALA A 165 -12.22 -0.18 4.68
N LEU A 166 -11.11 -0.32 3.96
CA LEU A 166 -9.88 0.42 4.22
C LEU A 166 -10.07 1.93 4.05
N GLU A 167 -10.81 2.38 3.02
CA GLU A 167 -11.14 3.80 2.83
C GLU A 167 -12.00 4.33 3.98
N ALA A 168 -13.06 3.61 4.35
CA ALA A 168 -13.92 4.01 5.47
C ALA A 168 -13.14 4.11 6.80
N HIS A 169 -12.24 3.16 7.08
CA HIS A 169 -11.32 3.23 8.21
C HIS A 169 -10.41 4.45 8.13
N THR A 170 -9.85 4.76 6.96
CA THR A 170 -8.94 5.89 6.79
C THR A 170 -9.63 7.23 7.07
N PHE A 171 -10.87 7.41 6.62
CA PHE A 171 -11.64 8.65 6.89
C PHE A 171 -11.97 8.79 8.38
N ASN A 172 -12.35 7.70 9.06
CA ASN A 172 -12.59 7.72 10.50
C ASN A 172 -11.31 8.06 11.27
N LEU A 173 -10.19 7.40 10.93
CA LEU A 173 -8.88 7.69 11.51
C LEU A 173 -8.47 9.16 11.32
N ALA A 174 -8.66 9.73 10.12
CA ALA A 174 -8.33 11.12 9.85
C ALA A 174 -9.12 12.08 10.76
N ALA A 175 -10.40 11.78 11.03
CA ALA A 175 -11.23 12.56 11.94
C ALA A 175 -10.76 12.44 13.40
N GLU A 176 -10.36 11.23 13.84
CA GLU A 176 -9.80 11.00 15.18
C GLU A 176 -8.49 11.78 15.41
N LEU A 177 -7.70 11.99 14.34
CA LEU A 177 -6.39 12.63 14.40
C LEU A 177 -6.43 14.14 14.33
N ALA A 178 -7.60 14.75 14.30
CA ALA A 178 -7.73 16.22 14.23
C ALA A 178 -6.95 16.91 15.34
N GLY A 179 -6.08 17.87 14.96
CA GLY A 179 -5.27 18.65 15.90
C GLY A 179 -4.01 17.97 16.43
N THR A 180 -3.72 16.73 16.03
CA THR A 180 -2.53 15.96 16.49
C THR A 180 -1.27 16.23 15.67
N GLY A 181 -1.39 16.85 14.49
CA GLY A 181 -0.29 16.97 13.52
C GLY A 181 -0.03 15.72 12.69
N VAL A 182 -0.81 14.64 12.92
CA VAL A 182 -0.76 13.40 12.13
C VAL A 182 -1.87 13.42 11.08
N THR A 183 -1.55 13.01 9.85
CA THR A 183 -2.52 12.94 8.75
C THR A 183 -2.72 11.50 8.28
N ALA A 184 -3.93 11.20 7.80
CA ALA A 184 -4.26 9.92 7.20
C ALA A 184 -5.06 10.11 5.91
N ASN A 185 -4.57 9.55 4.79
CA ASN A 185 -5.18 9.72 3.49
C ASN A 185 -5.26 8.38 2.74
N VAL A 186 -6.23 8.30 1.84
CA VAL A 186 -6.38 7.22 0.87
C VAL A 186 -5.58 7.57 -0.38
N TYR A 187 -4.87 6.60 -0.94
CA TYR A 187 -4.27 6.72 -2.27
C TYR A 187 -4.84 5.69 -3.24
N ARG A 188 -5.37 6.15 -4.38
CA ARG A 188 -5.83 5.32 -5.50
C ARG A 188 -4.79 5.36 -6.62
N PRO A 189 -4.03 4.27 -6.83
CA PRO A 189 -2.83 4.27 -7.68
C PRO A 189 -3.11 4.24 -9.18
N GLY A 190 -4.38 4.12 -9.60
CA GLY A 190 -4.73 3.87 -11.00
C GLY A 190 -4.58 2.41 -11.40
N SER A 191 -4.60 2.16 -12.72
CA SER A 191 -4.34 0.84 -13.29
C SER A 191 -2.85 0.72 -13.60
N VAL A 192 -2.12 -0.01 -12.76
CA VAL A 192 -0.66 -0.06 -12.79
C VAL A 192 -0.17 -1.45 -13.21
N ASP A 193 0.80 -1.54 -14.14
CA ASP A 193 1.37 -2.81 -14.56
C ASP A 193 2.23 -3.42 -13.44
N THR A 194 1.68 -4.39 -12.78
CA THR A 194 2.26 -5.07 -11.61
C THR A 194 2.11 -6.58 -11.72
N ALA A 195 2.82 -7.30 -10.87
CA ALA A 195 2.66 -8.75 -10.76
C ALA A 195 1.23 -9.17 -10.37
N MET A 196 0.47 -8.32 -9.66
CA MET A 196 -0.96 -8.55 -9.36
C MET A 196 -1.79 -8.54 -10.64
N GLN A 197 -1.59 -7.57 -11.51
CA GLN A 197 -2.23 -7.49 -12.82
C GLN A 197 -1.90 -8.72 -13.69
N GLY A 198 -0.62 -9.11 -13.74
CA GLY A 198 -0.18 -10.31 -14.45
C GLY A 198 -0.81 -11.58 -13.89
N TRP A 199 -0.92 -11.69 -12.55
CA TRP A 199 -1.57 -12.82 -11.91
C TRP A 199 -3.06 -12.93 -12.28
N ILE A 200 -3.80 -11.81 -12.32
CA ILE A 200 -5.22 -11.81 -12.73
C ILE A 200 -5.36 -12.27 -14.19
N ARG A 201 -4.54 -11.75 -15.10
CA ARG A 201 -4.54 -12.14 -16.52
C ARG A 201 -4.24 -13.64 -16.76
N ASN A 202 -3.55 -14.28 -15.83
CA ASN A 202 -3.20 -15.70 -15.90
C ASN A 202 -4.24 -16.62 -15.24
N GLN A 203 -5.33 -16.08 -14.67
CA GLN A 203 -6.41 -16.90 -14.13
C GLN A 203 -7.31 -17.42 -15.26
N PRO A 204 -7.89 -18.64 -15.15
CA PRO A 204 -8.86 -19.12 -16.11
C PRO A 204 -10.08 -18.18 -16.19
N ALA A 205 -10.46 -17.80 -17.41
CA ALA A 205 -11.59 -16.90 -17.64
C ALA A 205 -12.93 -17.45 -17.12
N GLU A 206 -13.08 -18.79 -17.14
CA GLU A 206 -14.25 -19.49 -16.59
C GLU A 206 -14.36 -19.42 -15.07
N GLU A 207 -13.24 -19.24 -14.35
CA GLU A 207 -13.21 -19.15 -12.88
C GLU A 207 -13.48 -17.74 -12.39
N ILE A 208 -12.85 -16.74 -13.04
CA ILE A 208 -12.95 -15.35 -12.60
C ILE A 208 -14.05 -14.55 -13.31
N GLY A 209 -14.61 -15.10 -14.40
CA GLY A 209 -15.58 -14.45 -15.27
C GLY A 209 -14.93 -13.85 -16.51
N ALA A 210 -15.46 -14.21 -17.70
CA ALA A 210 -14.90 -13.82 -18.99
C ALA A 210 -14.75 -12.31 -19.15
N ALA A 211 -15.76 -11.53 -18.75
CA ALA A 211 -15.72 -10.06 -18.86
C ALA A 211 -14.63 -9.43 -17.97
N LEU A 212 -14.38 -9.97 -16.78
CA LEU A 212 -13.29 -9.51 -15.93
C LEU A 212 -11.93 -9.84 -16.55
N HIS A 213 -11.74 -11.08 -16.99
CA HIS A 213 -10.50 -11.53 -17.64
C HIS A 213 -10.18 -10.67 -18.86
N GLU A 214 -11.15 -10.52 -19.79
CA GLU A 214 -11.01 -9.72 -21.02
C GLU A 214 -10.59 -8.28 -20.71
N ARG A 215 -11.23 -7.63 -19.73
CA ARG A 215 -10.88 -6.26 -19.32
C ARG A 215 -9.41 -6.12 -18.93
N PHE A 216 -8.85 -7.07 -18.17
CA PHE A 216 -7.44 -7.04 -17.75
C PHE A 216 -6.49 -7.32 -18.91
N VAL A 217 -6.84 -8.23 -19.82
CA VAL A 217 -6.08 -8.52 -21.03
C VAL A 217 -6.06 -7.30 -21.96
N GLU A 218 -7.23 -6.76 -22.30
CA GLU A 218 -7.34 -5.58 -23.18
C GLU A 218 -6.58 -4.36 -22.64
N SER A 219 -6.68 -4.10 -21.33
CA SER A 219 -5.96 -2.95 -20.73
C SER A 219 -4.45 -3.07 -20.90
N TYR A 220 -3.93 -4.29 -20.78
CA TYR A 220 -2.52 -4.57 -21.00
C TYR A 220 -2.12 -4.46 -22.48
N GLU A 221 -2.88 -5.10 -23.37
CA GLU A 221 -2.61 -5.10 -24.82
C GLU A 221 -2.66 -3.69 -25.44
N ARG A 222 -3.54 -2.82 -24.93
CA ARG A 222 -3.63 -1.41 -25.36
C ARG A 222 -2.55 -0.52 -24.77
N GLY A 223 -1.67 -1.03 -23.89
CA GLY A 223 -0.68 -0.22 -23.20
C GLY A 223 -1.30 0.87 -22.29
N ALA A 224 -2.50 0.61 -21.74
CA ALA A 224 -3.25 1.57 -20.93
C ALA A 224 -2.83 1.57 -19.45
N LEU A 225 -1.85 0.74 -19.09
CA LEU A 225 -1.39 0.63 -17.71
C LEU A 225 -0.26 1.65 -17.43
N LEU A 226 -0.34 2.27 -16.27
CA LEU A 226 0.74 3.11 -15.75
C LEU A 226 1.92 2.24 -15.32
N THR A 227 3.11 2.82 -15.30
CA THR A 227 4.24 2.18 -14.61
C THR A 227 4.12 2.34 -13.09
N PRO A 228 4.72 1.45 -12.28
CA PRO A 228 4.79 1.61 -10.83
C PRO A 228 5.43 2.95 -10.42
N GLU A 229 6.41 3.43 -11.16
CA GLU A 229 7.10 4.69 -10.93
C GLU A 229 6.19 5.90 -11.11
N GLN A 230 5.38 5.92 -12.18
CA GLN A 230 4.42 7.00 -12.43
C GLN A 230 3.39 7.10 -11.28
N SER A 231 2.87 5.95 -10.85
CA SER A 231 1.96 5.90 -9.72
C SER A 231 2.64 6.35 -8.42
N ALA A 232 3.83 5.85 -8.12
CA ALA A 232 4.57 6.24 -6.92
C ALA A 232 4.86 7.75 -6.85
N GLN A 233 5.25 8.36 -7.97
CA GLN A 233 5.53 9.80 -8.04
C GLN A 233 4.32 10.65 -7.65
N SER A 234 3.11 10.26 -8.07
CA SER A 234 1.87 10.96 -7.70
C SER A 234 1.61 10.92 -6.18
N LEU A 235 1.88 9.81 -5.50
CA LEU A 235 1.78 9.73 -4.04
C LEU A 235 2.84 10.59 -3.36
N LEU A 236 4.10 10.45 -3.77
CA LEU A 236 5.24 11.14 -3.15
C LEU A 236 5.12 12.66 -3.21
N ALA A 237 4.55 13.19 -4.29
CA ALA A 237 4.29 14.63 -4.43
C ALA A 237 3.36 15.19 -3.34
N ARG A 238 2.48 14.36 -2.76
CA ARG A 238 1.47 14.76 -1.78
C ARG A 238 1.79 14.34 -0.35
N LEU A 239 2.65 13.34 -0.17
CA LEU A 239 2.87 12.67 1.11
C LEU A 239 3.44 13.60 2.19
N GLY A 240 4.08 14.70 1.81
CA GLY A 240 4.59 15.72 2.74
C GLY A 240 3.56 16.77 3.14
N SER A 241 2.36 16.80 2.54
CA SER A 241 1.34 17.81 2.82
C SER A 241 0.67 17.61 4.19
N ASP A 242 -0.03 18.63 4.66
CA ASP A 242 -0.88 18.58 5.85
C ASP A 242 -2.32 18.17 5.54
N ASP A 243 -2.58 17.74 4.31
CA ASP A 243 -3.89 17.23 3.91
C ASP A 243 -4.24 15.98 4.71
N THR A 244 -5.50 15.86 5.14
CA THR A 244 -5.99 14.69 5.87
C THR A 244 -7.45 14.38 5.50
N GLY A 245 -7.80 13.08 5.51
CA GLY A 245 -9.14 12.62 5.16
C GLY A 245 -9.47 12.74 3.69
N LEU A 246 -8.47 12.82 2.81
CA LEU A 246 -8.66 12.95 1.37
C LEU A 246 -8.46 11.60 0.66
N VAL A 247 -9.03 11.53 -0.54
CA VAL A 247 -8.69 10.54 -1.54
C VAL A 247 -7.78 11.22 -2.56
N TRP A 248 -6.54 10.80 -2.60
CA TRP A 248 -5.60 11.18 -3.64
C TRP A 248 -5.67 10.16 -4.78
N SER A 249 -5.91 10.60 -6.00
CA SER A 249 -5.85 9.76 -7.19
C SER A 249 -4.61 10.09 -8.03
N VAL A 250 -4.09 9.09 -8.72
CA VAL A 250 -3.00 9.32 -9.68
C VAL A 250 -3.40 10.29 -10.79
N ASP A 251 -4.70 10.37 -11.10
CA ASP A 251 -5.24 11.25 -12.14
C ASP A 251 -5.48 12.69 -11.65
N ASP A 252 -5.37 12.95 -10.33
CA ASP A 252 -5.53 14.29 -9.80
C ASP A 252 -4.30 15.15 -10.16
N PRO A 253 -4.48 16.44 -10.50
CA PRO A 253 -3.36 17.34 -10.72
C PRO A 253 -2.49 17.45 -9.46
N SER A 254 -1.18 17.34 -9.64
CA SER A 254 -0.15 17.45 -8.59
C SER A 254 0.09 18.92 -8.18
#